data_16ba566f4fd30796dd30a8526b22af57
#
_entry.id   16ba566f4fd30796dd30a8526b22af57
#
_cell.length_a   1.000
_cell.length_b   1.000
_cell.length_c   1.000
_cell.angle_alpha   90.00
_cell.angle_beta   90.00
_cell.angle_gamma   90.00
#
_symmetry.space_group_name_H-M   'P 1'
#
loop_
_entity.id
_entity.type
_entity.pdbx_description
1 polymer ?
#
loop_
_entity_poly.entity_id
_entity_poly.type
_entity_poly.pdbx_seq_one_letter_code
_entity_poly.pdbx_strand_id
1 'polypeptide(L)'
;DHGWKLGEHNSWCKQSNYEIDARVPLIIRAPSASANGRKTEALVELVDVYPTLCELAGLPVSDHLEGRSIVPLLSTPEQPWKQAAFSQFQRKDGPTPLMGYSMRTHRYRYIEWQDRRTRKVVAKELYDHKNDPHENTNVADAAGHKDTLVELDRQMWATLPRPPKYEPPK
;
A
#
# COMPACT_ATOMS: atom_id res chain seq x y z
N ASP A 1 -6.80 -3.25 -11.81
CA ASP A 1 -6.74 -3.92 -10.52
C ASP A 1 -5.29 -4.20 -10.06
N HIS A 2 -4.31 -4.24 -10.95
CA HIS A 2 -2.87 -4.39 -10.68
C HIS A 2 -2.05 -3.85 -11.85
N GLY A 3 -0.75 -3.59 -11.60
CA GLY A 3 0.21 -3.30 -12.64
C GLY A 3 0.80 -4.56 -13.29
N TRP A 4 1.86 -4.39 -14.08
CA TRP A 4 2.49 -5.47 -14.83
C TRP A 4 3.95 -5.16 -15.13
N LYS A 5 4.85 -6.12 -14.87
CA LYS A 5 6.28 -6.04 -15.18
C LYS A 5 6.59 -6.76 -16.49
N LEU A 6 7.51 -6.18 -17.25
CA LEU A 6 8.04 -6.74 -18.50
C LEU A 6 9.57 -6.98 -18.43
N GLY A 7 10.09 -7.19 -17.23
CA GLY A 7 11.51 -7.39 -16.94
C GLY A 7 12.02 -6.52 -15.79
N GLU A 8 11.24 -5.51 -15.37
CA GLU A 8 11.61 -4.67 -14.24
C GLU A 8 11.78 -5.51 -12.97
N HIS A 9 12.73 -5.14 -12.13
CA HIS A 9 13.10 -5.88 -10.91
C HIS A 9 13.45 -7.36 -11.18
N ASN A 10 14.02 -7.68 -12.37
CA ASN A 10 14.33 -9.04 -12.82
C ASN A 10 13.13 -10.00 -12.72
N SER A 11 11.93 -9.50 -12.95
CA SER A 11 10.70 -10.29 -12.84
C SER A 11 9.69 -9.94 -13.93
N TRP A 12 8.78 -10.87 -14.16
CA TRP A 12 7.69 -10.74 -15.15
C TRP A 12 6.33 -10.80 -14.46
N CYS A 13 5.33 -10.31 -15.15
CA CYS A 13 3.94 -10.28 -14.67
C CYS A 13 3.77 -9.35 -13.46
N LYS A 14 2.99 -9.76 -12.49
CA LYS A 14 2.62 -9.07 -11.26
C LYS A 14 3.11 -9.87 -10.05
N GLN A 15 2.55 -9.65 -8.90
CA GLN A 15 2.80 -10.41 -7.67
C GLN A 15 4.03 -9.91 -6.90
N SER A 16 4.08 -8.61 -6.68
CA SER A 16 5.05 -7.99 -5.77
C SER A 16 4.45 -6.81 -5.01
N ASN A 17 5.24 -6.25 -4.10
CA ASN A 17 4.89 -5.04 -3.36
C ASN A 17 5.44 -3.76 -4.00
N TYR A 18 6.02 -3.83 -5.21
CA TYR A 18 6.56 -2.67 -5.90
C TYR A 18 5.47 -1.75 -6.46
N GLU A 19 5.83 -0.48 -6.66
CA GLU A 19 4.95 0.54 -7.20
C GLU A 19 4.33 0.12 -8.53
N ILE A 20 5.13 -0.50 -9.41
CA ILE A 20 4.69 -0.96 -10.74
C ILE A 20 3.56 -2.00 -10.68
N ASP A 21 3.46 -2.77 -9.58
CA ASP A 21 2.37 -3.73 -9.38
C ASP A 21 1.23 -3.17 -8.54
N ALA A 22 1.57 -2.35 -7.53
CA ALA A 22 0.62 -1.91 -6.50
C ALA A 22 -0.11 -0.62 -6.86
N ARG A 23 0.52 0.28 -7.64
CA ARG A 23 -0.13 1.51 -8.08
C ARG A 23 -0.90 1.29 -9.37
N VAL A 24 -2.20 1.55 -9.32
CA VAL A 24 -3.10 1.40 -10.46
C VAL A 24 -3.92 2.66 -10.69
N PRO A 25 -4.35 2.95 -11.93
CA PRO A 25 -5.27 4.04 -12.19
C PRO A 25 -6.60 3.80 -11.48
N LEU A 26 -7.09 4.83 -10.77
CA LEU A 26 -8.44 4.88 -10.23
C LEU A 26 -9.14 6.12 -10.78
N ILE A 27 -10.23 5.90 -11.52
CA ILE A 27 -11.02 6.97 -12.14
C ILE A 27 -12.45 6.81 -11.67
N ILE A 28 -12.98 7.86 -11.06
CA ILE A 28 -14.37 7.91 -10.59
C ILE A 28 -15.06 9.10 -11.24
N ARG A 29 -16.23 8.85 -11.85
CA ARG A 29 -17.14 9.87 -12.31
C ARG A 29 -18.46 9.73 -11.55
N ALA A 30 -18.76 10.70 -10.70
CA ALA A 30 -20.03 10.77 -10.01
C ALA A 30 -20.81 11.99 -10.52
N PRO A 31 -22.05 11.87 -11.01
CA PRO A 31 -22.78 12.97 -11.63
C PRO A 31 -22.92 14.20 -10.72
N SER A 32 -23.05 14.01 -9.40
CA SER A 32 -23.19 15.06 -8.41
C SER A 32 -21.87 15.64 -7.89
N ALA A 33 -20.73 15.09 -8.29
CA ALA A 33 -19.43 15.53 -7.77
C ALA A 33 -18.98 16.84 -8.44
N SER A 34 -18.63 17.84 -7.64
CA SER A 34 -18.23 19.17 -8.11
C SER A 34 -16.81 19.18 -8.73
N ALA A 35 -15.96 18.21 -8.40
CA ALA A 35 -14.59 18.12 -8.88
C ALA A 35 -14.40 17.10 -10.02
N ASN A 36 -15.45 16.73 -10.74
CA ASN A 36 -15.32 15.87 -11.93
C ASN A 36 -14.32 16.47 -12.93
N GLY A 37 -13.42 15.63 -13.46
CA GLY A 37 -12.34 16.04 -14.37
C GLY A 37 -11.06 16.52 -13.67
N ARG A 38 -11.05 16.64 -12.34
CA ARG A 38 -9.86 16.99 -11.55
C ARG A 38 -9.10 15.72 -11.14
N LYS A 39 -7.83 15.91 -10.76
CA LYS A 39 -6.96 14.87 -10.20
C LYS A 39 -6.69 15.14 -8.72
N THR A 40 -6.32 14.11 -7.99
CA THR A 40 -5.82 14.21 -6.62
C THR A 40 -4.56 13.37 -6.47
N GLU A 41 -3.66 13.80 -5.60
CA GLU A 41 -2.47 13.05 -5.15
C GLU A 41 -2.73 12.31 -3.83
N ALA A 42 -3.95 12.30 -3.34
CA ALA A 42 -4.33 11.62 -2.12
C ALA A 42 -4.05 10.11 -2.22
N LEU A 43 -3.45 9.55 -1.18
CA LEU A 43 -3.20 8.11 -1.10
C LEU A 43 -4.50 7.38 -0.79
N VAL A 44 -4.92 6.52 -1.72
CA VAL A 44 -6.14 5.71 -1.61
C VAL A 44 -5.82 4.24 -1.82
N GLU A 45 -6.70 3.37 -1.37
CA GLU A 45 -6.52 1.92 -1.42
C GLU A 45 -7.74 1.25 -2.06
N LEU A 46 -7.59 0.06 -2.62
CA LEU A 46 -8.72 -0.67 -3.21
C LEU A 46 -9.81 -1.02 -2.19
N VAL A 47 -9.46 -1.16 -0.91
CA VAL A 47 -10.45 -1.35 0.17
C VAL A 47 -11.39 -0.14 0.34
N ASP A 48 -10.98 1.04 -0.13
CA ASP A 48 -11.77 2.28 -0.07
C ASP A 48 -12.89 2.31 -1.14
N VAL A 49 -12.80 1.46 -2.16
CA VAL A 49 -13.76 1.47 -3.28
C VAL A 49 -15.15 1.05 -2.83
N TYR A 50 -15.25 -0.03 -2.04
CA TYR A 50 -16.55 -0.55 -1.62
C TYR A 50 -17.34 0.45 -0.76
N PRO A 51 -16.79 1.03 0.33
CA PRO A 51 -17.51 2.06 1.09
C PRO A 51 -17.83 3.31 0.25
N THR A 52 -17.00 3.65 -0.72
CA THR A 52 -17.27 4.75 -1.67
C THR A 52 -18.50 4.47 -2.53
N LEU A 53 -18.62 3.25 -3.06
CA LEU A 53 -19.78 2.85 -3.86
C LEU A 53 -21.05 2.84 -3.03
N CYS A 54 -20.99 2.36 -1.78
CA CYS A 54 -22.14 2.40 -0.86
C CYS A 54 -22.61 3.84 -0.64
N GLU A 55 -21.70 4.76 -0.31
CA GLU A 55 -22.05 6.15 -0.07
C GLU A 55 -22.60 6.84 -1.33
N LEU A 56 -22.00 6.63 -2.51
CA LEU A 56 -22.50 7.16 -3.77
C LEU A 56 -23.87 6.64 -4.16
N ALA A 57 -24.21 5.41 -3.74
CA ALA A 57 -25.50 4.79 -3.98
C ALA A 57 -26.55 5.12 -2.89
N GLY A 58 -26.21 5.90 -1.87
CA GLY A 58 -27.08 6.18 -0.75
C GLY A 58 -27.36 4.97 0.15
N LEU A 59 -26.47 3.97 0.12
CA LEU A 59 -26.54 2.78 0.96
C LEU A 59 -25.77 2.97 2.26
N PRO A 60 -26.16 2.31 3.36
CA PRO A 60 -25.41 2.38 4.60
C PRO A 60 -24.02 1.79 4.43
N VAL A 61 -23.01 2.49 4.95
CA VAL A 61 -21.64 1.99 5.05
C VAL A 61 -21.51 1.25 6.37
N SER A 62 -21.10 -0.01 6.32
CA SER A 62 -21.00 -0.84 7.51
C SER A 62 -19.72 -0.56 8.31
N ASP A 63 -19.82 -0.54 9.65
CA ASP A 63 -18.73 -0.25 10.57
C ASP A 63 -17.59 -1.28 10.58
N HIS A 64 -17.83 -2.49 10.02
CA HIS A 64 -16.79 -3.52 9.92
C HIS A 64 -15.83 -3.33 8.74
N LEU A 65 -16.07 -2.34 7.87
CA LEU A 65 -15.22 -2.08 6.71
C LEU A 65 -13.94 -1.36 7.14
N GLU A 66 -12.79 -1.86 6.69
CA GLU A 66 -11.48 -1.24 6.96
C GLU A 66 -11.21 -0.04 6.04
N GLY A 67 -11.84 -0.01 4.87
CA GLY A 67 -11.71 1.08 3.90
C GLY A 67 -12.48 2.34 4.31
N ARG A 68 -11.99 3.49 3.85
CA ARG A 68 -12.64 4.80 4.03
C ARG A 68 -13.19 5.31 2.71
N SER A 69 -14.47 5.70 2.69
CA SER A 69 -15.06 6.31 1.50
C SER A 69 -14.26 7.54 1.03
N ILE A 70 -13.95 7.58 -0.27
CA ILE A 70 -13.24 8.68 -0.93
C ILE A 70 -14.20 9.71 -1.55
N VAL A 71 -15.49 9.64 -1.29
CA VAL A 71 -16.48 10.64 -1.73
C VAL A 71 -16.08 12.08 -1.38
N PRO A 72 -15.51 12.39 -0.20
CA PRO A 72 -15.03 13.74 0.10
C PRO A 72 -13.99 14.27 -0.89
N LEU A 73 -13.12 13.39 -1.46
CA LEU A 73 -12.14 13.79 -2.48
C LEU A 73 -12.78 14.13 -3.82
N LEU A 74 -14.00 13.63 -4.10
CA LEU A 74 -14.73 13.94 -5.33
C LEU A 74 -15.26 15.39 -5.35
N SER A 75 -15.23 16.07 -4.20
CA SER A 75 -15.60 17.49 -4.09
C SER A 75 -14.40 18.37 -3.74
N THR A 76 -13.49 17.88 -2.91
CA THR A 76 -12.31 18.62 -2.43
C THR A 76 -11.05 17.73 -2.60
N PRO A 77 -10.50 17.64 -3.81
CA PRO A 77 -9.38 16.74 -4.12
C PRO A 77 -8.10 16.99 -3.31
N GLU A 78 -7.88 18.22 -2.85
CA GLU A 78 -6.67 18.64 -2.13
C GLU A 78 -6.82 18.61 -0.60
N GLN A 79 -7.95 18.17 -0.07
CA GLN A 79 -8.12 18.12 1.39
C GLN A 79 -7.13 17.13 2.04
N PRO A 80 -6.77 17.34 3.32
CA PRO A 80 -5.95 16.38 4.07
C PRO A 80 -6.56 14.98 4.06
N TRP A 81 -5.73 13.99 3.77
CA TRP A 81 -6.17 12.62 3.60
C TRP A 81 -5.23 11.63 4.31
N LYS A 82 -5.35 10.34 4.00
CA LYS A 82 -4.45 9.30 4.50
C LYS A 82 -2.99 9.65 4.21
N GLN A 83 -2.11 9.38 5.17
CA GLN A 83 -0.67 9.59 5.02
C GLN A 83 0.04 8.39 4.41
N ALA A 84 -0.64 7.25 4.33
CA ALA A 84 -0.09 6.03 3.76
C ALA A 84 -1.20 5.18 3.10
N ALA A 85 -0.78 4.37 2.12
CA ALA A 85 -1.53 3.27 1.54
C ALA A 85 -0.78 1.96 1.79
N PHE A 86 -1.52 0.87 2.02
CA PHE A 86 -0.93 -0.40 2.41
C PHE A 86 -1.23 -1.48 1.38
N SER A 87 -0.28 -2.41 1.26
CA SER A 87 -0.46 -3.63 0.49
C SER A 87 0.36 -4.76 1.11
N GLN A 88 0.00 -5.99 0.77
CA GLN A 88 0.76 -7.15 1.22
C GLN A 88 0.82 -8.20 0.12
N PHE A 89 1.95 -8.86 0.03
CA PHE A 89 2.10 -9.96 -0.89
C PHE A 89 3.03 -11.05 -0.32
N GLN A 90 2.65 -12.30 -0.54
CA GLN A 90 3.42 -13.44 -0.05
C GLN A 90 4.52 -13.85 -1.03
N ARG A 91 5.63 -14.33 -0.48
CA ARG A 91 6.73 -14.97 -1.24
C ARG A 91 7.16 -16.26 -0.56
N LYS A 92 8.02 -17.01 -1.23
CA LYS A 92 8.77 -18.12 -0.65
C LYS A 92 10.26 -17.82 -0.78
N ASP A 93 11.00 -18.09 0.29
CA ASP A 93 12.46 -18.14 0.27
C ASP A 93 12.85 -19.58 0.62
N GLY A 94 13.13 -20.38 -0.43
CA GLY A 94 13.24 -21.82 -0.30
C GLY A 94 11.96 -22.42 0.32
N PRO A 95 12.08 -23.15 1.45
CA PRO A 95 10.93 -23.71 2.18
C PRO A 95 10.20 -22.71 3.07
N THR A 96 10.73 -21.48 3.26
CA THR A 96 10.21 -20.50 4.19
C THR A 96 9.12 -19.66 3.55
N PRO A 97 7.87 -19.69 4.05
CA PRO A 97 6.81 -18.83 3.58
C PRO A 97 7.00 -17.43 4.17
N LEU A 98 7.14 -16.43 3.31
CA LEU A 98 7.28 -15.03 3.69
C LEU A 98 6.00 -14.26 3.40
N MET A 99 5.76 -13.20 4.20
CA MET A 99 4.78 -12.15 3.91
C MET A 99 5.52 -10.82 3.91
N GLY A 100 5.38 -10.09 2.82
CA GLY A 100 5.82 -8.71 2.70
C GLY A 100 4.67 -7.77 3.00
N TYR A 101 4.83 -6.93 4.01
CA TYR A 101 3.94 -5.82 4.34
C TYR A 101 4.53 -4.55 3.78
N SER A 102 3.77 -3.86 2.95
CA SER A 102 4.22 -2.66 2.26
C SER A 102 3.40 -1.44 2.68
N MET A 103 4.09 -0.36 2.97
CA MET A 103 3.49 0.96 3.22
C MET A 103 4.05 1.96 2.22
N ARG A 104 3.16 2.64 1.48
CA ARG A 104 3.45 3.72 0.55
C ARG A 104 3.03 5.03 1.17
N THR A 105 3.99 5.89 1.49
CA THR A 105 3.76 7.30 1.86
C THR A 105 3.90 8.19 0.62
N HIS A 106 3.73 9.51 0.74
CA HIS A 106 3.96 10.42 -0.40
C HIS A 106 5.38 10.37 -0.96
N ARG A 107 6.37 10.03 -0.12
CA ARG A 107 7.78 9.99 -0.53
C ARG A 107 8.38 8.60 -0.56
N TYR A 108 8.04 7.74 0.39
CA TYR A 108 8.72 6.48 0.59
C TYR A 108 7.80 5.29 0.34
N ARG A 109 8.39 4.19 -0.14
CA ARG A 109 7.86 2.86 0.03
C ARG A 109 8.73 2.11 1.02
N TYR A 110 8.12 1.62 2.07
CA TYR A 110 8.74 0.75 3.07
C TYR A 110 8.11 -0.64 2.99
N ILE A 111 8.94 -1.69 2.95
CA ILE A 111 8.48 -3.07 2.93
C ILE A 111 9.20 -3.83 4.03
N GLU A 112 8.45 -4.54 4.86
CA GLU A 112 8.96 -5.48 5.85
C GLU A 112 8.59 -6.91 5.47
N TRP A 113 9.60 -7.78 5.34
CA TRP A 113 9.43 -9.19 5.07
C TRP A 113 9.50 -10.00 6.36
N GLN A 114 8.44 -10.74 6.65
CA GLN A 114 8.36 -11.61 7.83
C GLN A 114 8.20 -13.07 7.42
N ASP A 115 8.89 -13.95 8.12
CA ASP A 115 8.54 -15.37 8.12
C ASP A 115 7.12 -15.54 8.71
N ARG A 116 6.23 -16.13 7.94
CA ARG A 116 4.82 -16.28 8.33
C ARG A 116 4.60 -17.17 9.54
N ARG A 117 5.51 -18.12 9.79
CA ARG A 117 5.41 -19.06 10.91
C ARG A 117 5.93 -18.46 12.22
N THR A 118 7.10 -17.83 12.14
CA THR A 118 7.81 -17.34 13.34
C THR A 118 7.56 -15.86 13.63
N ARG A 119 7.08 -15.09 12.63
CA ARG A 119 6.95 -13.62 12.66
C ARG A 119 8.29 -12.89 12.75
N LYS A 120 9.37 -13.59 12.57
CA LYS A 120 10.68 -12.96 12.52
C LYS A 120 10.80 -12.12 11.26
N VAL A 121 11.24 -10.88 11.42
CA VAL A 121 11.63 -10.01 10.31
C VAL A 121 12.91 -10.58 9.70
N VAL A 122 12.87 -10.85 8.39
CA VAL A 122 13.99 -11.43 7.64
C VAL A 122 14.64 -10.46 6.69
N ALA A 123 13.90 -9.45 6.21
CA ALA A 123 14.43 -8.40 5.36
C ALA A 123 13.58 -7.12 5.47
N LYS A 124 14.19 -5.99 5.12
CA LYS A 124 13.53 -4.70 4.97
C LYS A 124 13.93 -4.07 3.64
N GLU A 125 12.99 -3.38 3.01
CA GLU A 125 13.26 -2.59 1.81
C GLU A 125 12.76 -1.17 2.01
N LEU A 126 13.51 -0.20 1.52
CA LEU A 126 13.15 1.20 1.53
C LEU A 126 13.49 1.83 0.18
N TYR A 127 12.51 2.50 -0.42
CA TYR A 127 12.66 3.21 -1.68
C TYR A 127 12.24 4.66 -1.52
N ASP A 128 13.11 5.59 -1.95
CA ASP A 128 12.87 7.04 -1.90
C ASP A 128 12.37 7.52 -3.26
N HIS A 129 11.06 7.63 -3.43
CA HIS A 129 10.44 8.03 -4.70
C HIS A 129 10.79 9.44 -5.17
N LYS A 130 11.36 10.28 -4.31
CA LYS A 130 11.90 11.58 -4.72
C LYS A 130 13.12 11.42 -5.64
N ASN A 131 13.93 10.41 -5.41
CA ASN A 131 15.20 10.16 -6.10
C ASN A 131 15.14 8.93 -7.01
N ASP A 132 14.30 7.95 -6.66
CA ASP A 132 14.16 6.69 -7.37
C ASP A 132 12.67 6.28 -7.47
N PRO A 133 11.89 6.91 -8.35
CA PRO A 133 10.46 6.60 -8.52
C PRO A 133 10.19 5.19 -9.08
N HIS A 134 11.22 4.53 -9.60
CA HIS A 134 11.14 3.17 -10.15
C HIS A 134 11.57 2.08 -9.17
N GLU A 135 11.94 2.45 -7.94
CA GLU A 135 12.31 1.50 -6.88
C GLU A 135 13.48 0.55 -7.26
N ASN A 136 14.48 1.07 -8.00
CA ASN A 136 15.62 0.27 -8.44
C ASN A 136 16.67 0.04 -7.36
N THR A 137 16.72 0.90 -6.34
CA THR A 137 17.75 0.90 -5.30
C THR A 137 17.13 0.81 -3.92
N ASN A 138 17.30 -0.33 -3.26
CA ASN A 138 16.95 -0.47 -1.85
C ASN A 138 17.95 0.30 -0.98
N VAL A 139 17.48 1.31 -0.25
CA VAL A 139 18.30 2.15 0.64
C VAL A 139 18.07 1.84 2.13
N ALA A 140 17.46 0.72 2.46
CA ALA A 140 17.17 0.34 3.86
C ALA A 140 18.43 0.26 4.73
N ASP A 141 19.55 -0.18 4.18
CA ASP A 141 20.83 -0.31 4.91
C ASP A 141 21.72 0.94 4.81
N ALA A 142 21.30 1.96 4.06
CA ALA A 142 22.07 3.17 3.89
C ALA A 142 22.06 4.03 5.18
N ALA A 143 23.23 4.46 5.63
CA ALA A 143 23.41 5.20 6.89
C ALA A 143 22.51 6.44 7.00
N GLY A 144 22.28 7.15 5.88
CA GLY A 144 21.43 8.36 5.84
C GLY A 144 19.93 8.09 5.97
N HIS A 145 19.47 6.83 5.97
CA HIS A 145 18.05 6.46 6.04
C HIS A 145 17.65 5.73 7.32
N LYS A 146 18.55 5.55 8.29
CA LYS A 146 18.28 4.80 9.52
C LYS A 146 17.09 5.36 10.31
N ASP A 147 17.08 6.68 10.55
CA ASP A 147 15.99 7.32 11.30
C ASP A 147 14.68 7.27 10.54
N THR A 148 14.72 7.44 9.20
CA THR A 148 13.55 7.29 8.33
C THR A 148 12.99 5.87 8.42
N LEU A 149 13.85 4.85 8.39
CA LEU A 149 13.42 3.45 8.48
C LEU A 149 12.72 3.16 9.82
N VAL A 150 13.27 3.66 10.93
CA VAL A 150 12.68 3.51 12.27
C VAL A 150 11.30 4.18 12.34
N GLU A 151 11.18 5.39 11.80
CA GLU A 151 9.91 6.12 11.81
C GLU A 151 8.85 5.43 10.94
N LEU A 152 9.21 4.95 9.75
CA LEU A 152 8.27 4.25 8.87
C LEU A 152 7.84 2.89 9.45
N ASP A 153 8.75 2.17 10.10
CA ASP A 153 8.43 0.94 10.84
C ASP A 153 7.40 1.23 11.93
N ARG A 154 7.64 2.25 12.74
CA ARG A 154 6.72 2.68 13.79
C ARG A 154 5.35 3.07 13.22
N GLN A 155 5.32 3.85 12.14
CA GLN A 155 4.09 4.30 11.48
C GLN A 155 3.30 3.12 10.91
N MET A 156 3.96 2.18 10.25
CA MET A 156 3.30 1.01 9.67
C MET A 156 2.59 0.18 10.75
N TRP A 157 3.29 -0.15 11.84
CA TRP A 157 2.74 -1.01 12.88
C TRP A 157 1.88 -0.30 13.93
N ALA A 158 1.80 1.04 13.86
CA ALA A 158 0.78 1.81 14.58
C ALA A 158 -0.57 1.79 13.84
N THR A 159 -0.54 1.60 12.52
CA THR A 159 -1.75 1.63 11.66
C THR A 159 -2.26 0.22 11.36
N LEU A 160 -1.35 -0.71 11.02
CA LEU A 160 -1.72 -2.10 10.74
C LEU A 160 -1.71 -2.92 12.04
N PRO A 161 -2.77 -3.65 12.36
CA PRO A 161 -2.70 -4.64 13.42
C PRO A 161 -1.65 -5.70 13.06
N ARG A 162 -0.75 -6.02 13.99
CA ARG A 162 0.20 -7.11 13.78
C ARG A 162 -0.58 -8.42 13.60
N PRO A 163 -0.47 -9.09 12.44
CA PRO A 163 -1.27 -10.27 12.18
C PRO A 163 -0.90 -11.41 13.14
N PRO A 164 -1.84 -12.30 13.48
CA PRO A 164 -1.57 -13.47 14.33
C PRO A 164 -0.52 -14.37 13.68
N LYS A 165 0.16 -15.20 14.47
CA LYS A 165 1.06 -16.24 13.96
C LYS A 165 0.29 -17.14 12.99
N TYR A 166 0.92 -17.48 11.88
CA TYR A 166 0.34 -18.42 10.92
C TYR A 166 0.33 -19.83 11.50
N GLU A 167 -0.84 -20.40 11.65
CA GLU A 167 -1.02 -21.82 11.91
C GLU A 167 -1.40 -22.48 10.57
N PRO A 168 -0.63 -23.49 10.09
CA PRO A 168 -1.00 -24.20 8.88
C PRO A 168 -2.35 -24.91 9.11
N PRO A 169 -3.19 -25.04 8.10
CA PRO A 169 -4.39 -25.86 8.21
C PRO A 169 -4.01 -27.28 8.60
N LYS A 170 -4.80 -27.84 9.55
CA LYS A 170 -4.65 -29.21 10.03
C LYS A 170 -4.95 -30.20 8.92
#